data_b96adf5c6d17a2257a3fb1d375a025fa
#
_entry.id   b96adf5c6d17a2257a3fb1d375a025fa
#
_cell.length_a   1.000
_cell.length_b   1.000
_cell.length_c   1.000
_cell.angle_alpha   90.00
_cell.angle_beta   90.00
_cell.angle_gamma   90.00
#
_symmetry.space_group_name_H-M   'P 1'
#
loop_
_entity.id
_entity.type
_entity.pdbx_description
1 polymer ?
#
loop_
_entity_poly.entity_id
_entity_poly.type
_entity_poly.pdbx_seq_one_letter_code
_entity_poly.pdbx_strand_id
1 'polypeptide(L)'
;MRKKIRSIHIILFVMLFLVGSFIDISTIHAEAGSRIGSIQIICKGRNSSDKEVTLSGAKFSIFPIQYMKNDELIWEDDFKDSGISLQDTSAEAREKQARQLFAFAKENNISGLTQETDTSGRTSFGELDEGIYLVAQIGNVESGTDKFESAPFLVNIPSEINGNVEYNVTIEPKAEWVSPETPPSNPDKRKDP
;
A
#
# COMPACT_ATOMS: atom_id res chain seq x y z
N MET A 1 -54.25 -42.89 51.82
CA MET A 1 -54.00 -42.49 50.38
C MET A 1 -53.57 -41.04 50.16
N ARG A 2 -52.80 -40.38 51.05
CA ARG A 2 -52.40 -38.97 50.88
C ARG A 2 -50.90 -38.72 50.73
N LYS A 3 -50.08 -39.75 50.66
CA LYS A 3 -48.59 -39.60 50.55
C LYS A 3 -48.04 -39.74 49.13
N LYS A 4 -48.75 -40.23 48.15
CA LYS A 4 -48.24 -40.43 46.77
C LYS A 4 -48.30 -39.18 45.86
N ILE A 5 -49.19 -38.23 46.17
CA ILE A 5 -49.44 -37.06 45.32
C ILE A 5 -48.32 -36.01 45.52
N ARG A 6 -47.70 -35.91 46.69
CA ARG A 6 -46.61 -34.94 46.96
C ARG A 6 -45.29 -35.27 46.25
N SER A 7 -45.05 -36.57 46.02
CA SER A 7 -43.77 -37.00 45.34
C SER A 7 -43.80 -36.72 43.84
N ILE A 8 -44.96 -36.79 43.21
CA ILE A 8 -45.09 -36.55 41.76
C ILE A 8 -44.88 -35.07 41.41
N HIS A 9 -45.35 -34.16 42.24
CA HIS A 9 -45.16 -32.72 41.99
C HIS A 9 -43.71 -32.25 42.19
N ILE A 10 -42.96 -32.87 43.07
CA ILE A 10 -41.53 -32.56 43.29
C ILE A 10 -40.69 -33.07 42.12
N ILE A 11 -41.00 -34.24 41.57
CA ILE A 11 -40.31 -34.80 40.42
C ILE A 11 -40.61 -33.98 39.16
N LEU A 12 -41.84 -33.49 38.98
CA LEU A 12 -42.21 -32.64 37.84
C LEU A 12 -41.54 -31.26 37.91
N PHE A 13 -41.34 -30.71 39.13
CA PHE A 13 -40.73 -29.42 39.33
C PHE A 13 -39.17 -29.47 39.11
N VAL A 14 -38.56 -30.60 39.44
CA VAL A 14 -37.11 -30.81 39.20
C VAL A 14 -36.82 -31.05 37.71
N MET A 15 -37.75 -31.70 36.99
CA MET A 15 -37.58 -31.90 35.54
C MET A 15 -37.80 -30.62 34.73
N LEU A 16 -38.60 -29.67 35.21
CA LEU A 16 -38.82 -28.38 34.55
C LEU A 16 -37.59 -27.44 34.66
N PHE A 17 -36.70 -27.69 35.65
CA PHE A 17 -35.50 -26.84 35.85
C PHE A 17 -34.27 -27.31 35.04
N LEU A 18 -34.33 -28.49 34.42
CA LEU A 18 -33.22 -29.08 33.65
C LEU A 18 -33.29 -28.81 32.14
N VAL A 19 -34.39 -28.16 31.66
CA VAL A 19 -34.55 -27.83 30.22
C VAL A 19 -34.12 -26.40 29.91
N GLY A 20 -33.64 -25.63 30.86
CA GLY A 20 -33.38 -24.19 30.72
C GLY A 20 -31.93 -23.74 30.65
N SER A 21 -30.97 -24.53 30.19
CA SER A 21 -29.57 -24.07 30.16
C SER A 21 -28.76 -24.67 29.01
N PHE A 22 -29.31 -24.72 27.80
CA PHE A 22 -28.47 -24.66 26.60
C PHE A 22 -28.64 -23.26 26.03
N ILE A 23 -28.01 -22.28 26.68
CA ILE A 23 -27.66 -21.05 26.01
C ILE A 23 -26.47 -21.47 25.14
N ASP A 24 -26.74 -21.75 23.87
CA ASP A 24 -25.72 -21.71 22.86
C ASP A 24 -25.14 -20.29 22.90
N ILE A 25 -24.04 -20.13 23.63
CA ILE A 25 -23.15 -18.99 23.43
C ILE A 25 -22.54 -19.25 22.06
N SER A 26 -23.26 -18.89 21.01
CA SER A 26 -22.68 -18.61 19.74
C SER A 26 -21.65 -17.53 20.01
N THR A 27 -20.38 -17.91 20.15
CA THR A 27 -19.27 -16.97 20.05
C THR A 27 -19.48 -16.31 18.70
N ILE A 28 -20.01 -15.10 18.71
CA ILE A 28 -19.94 -14.19 17.58
C ILE A 28 -18.45 -13.95 17.43
N HIS A 29 -17.79 -14.75 16.59
CA HIS A 29 -16.56 -14.34 15.97
C HIS A 29 -16.99 -13.14 15.11
N ALA A 30 -16.79 -11.94 15.65
CA ALA A 30 -16.71 -10.79 14.81
C ALA A 30 -15.55 -11.13 13.84
N GLU A 31 -15.88 -11.51 12.62
CA GLU A 31 -14.90 -11.39 11.54
C GLU A 31 -14.39 -9.96 11.68
N ALA A 32 -13.10 -9.82 12.02
CA ALA A 32 -12.43 -8.54 11.95
C ALA A 32 -12.53 -8.19 10.46
N GLY A 33 -13.52 -7.34 10.14
CA GLY A 33 -13.71 -6.87 8.78
C GLY A 33 -12.36 -6.31 8.33
N SER A 34 -11.88 -6.75 7.16
CA SER A 34 -10.66 -6.23 6.56
C SER A 34 -10.71 -4.71 6.65
N ARG A 35 -9.74 -4.12 7.34
CA ARG A 35 -9.66 -2.67 7.45
C ARG A 35 -9.10 -2.16 6.14
N ILE A 36 -9.87 -1.31 5.49
CA ILE A 36 -9.53 -0.71 4.21
C ILE A 36 -8.73 0.57 4.46
N GLY A 37 -7.63 0.72 3.72
CA GLY A 37 -6.77 1.90 3.78
C GLY A 37 -6.73 2.71 2.50
N SER A 38 -5.86 3.71 2.48
CA SER A 38 -5.60 4.54 1.31
C SER A 38 -4.17 5.04 1.27
N ILE A 39 -3.66 5.31 0.06
CA ILE A 39 -2.39 6.00 -0.17
C ILE A 39 -2.71 7.31 -0.89
N GLN A 40 -2.41 8.44 -0.27
CA GLN A 40 -2.44 9.76 -0.88
C GLN A 40 -1.00 10.18 -1.24
N ILE A 41 -0.81 10.67 -2.46
CA ILE A 41 0.47 11.20 -2.94
C ILE A 41 0.34 12.71 -3.13
N ILE A 42 1.32 13.46 -2.61
CA ILE A 42 1.48 14.89 -2.85
C ILE A 42 2.81 15.07 -3.59
N CYS A 43 2.73 15.32 -4.88
CA CYS A 43 3.92 15.41 -5.74
C CYS A 43 4.38 16.85 -5.90
N LYS A 44 5.58 17.11 -5.39
CA LYS A 44 6.26 18.40 -5.47
C LYS A 44 7.71 18.16 -5.88
N GLY A 45 8.31 19.15 -6.53
CA GLY A 45 9.73 19.12 -6.89
C GLY A 45 10.39 20.46 -6.62
N ARG A 46 11.71 20.51 -6.78
CA ARG A 46 12.49 21.76 -6.83
C ARG A 46 13.03 21.93 -8.23
N ASN A 47 12.74 23.05 -8.84
CA ASN A 47 13.18 23.35 -10.19
C ASN A 47 14.68 23.76 -10.22
N SER A 48 15.20 23.99 -11.42
CA SER A 48 16.58 24.43 -11.66
C SER A 48 16.98 25.72 -10.93
N SER A 49 16.01 26.51 -10.45
CA SER A 49 16.23 27.71 -9.64
C SER A 49 16.00 27.48 -8.14
N ASP A 50 15.99 26.21 -7.69
CA ASP A 50 15.73 25.79 -6.29
C ASP A 50 14.36 26.25 -5.72
N LYS A 51 13.40 26.55 -6.59
CA LYS A 51 12.05 26.92 -6.21
C LYS A 51 11.17 25.66 -6.16
N GLU A 52 10.40 25.51 -5.07
CA GLU A 52 9.40 24.45 -4.99
C GLU A 52 8.30 24.67 -6.04
N VAL A 53 7.96 23.59 -6.74
CA VAL A 53 6.92 23.56 -7.75
C VAL A 53 5.98 22.38 -7.48
N THR A 54 4.70 22.59 -7.68
CA THR A 54 3.68 21.54 -7.64
C THR A 54 3.67 20.81 -8.98
N LEU A 55 3.71 19.49 -8.94
CA LEU A 55 3.80 18.65 -10.14
C LEU A 55 2.41 18.06 -10.47
N SER A 56 1.70 18.74 -11.35
CA SER A 56 0.43 18.28 -11.94
C SER A 56 0.70 17.38 -13.12
N GLY A 57 -0.14 16.34 -13.31
CA GLY A 57 0.01 15.41 -14.43
C GLY A 57 1.04 14.30 -14.19
N ALA A 58 1.61 14.20 -12.99
CA ALA A 58 2.49 13.10 -12.64
C ALA A 58 1.67 11.80 -12.51
N LYS A 59 2.05 10.77 -13.28
CA LYS A 59 1.38 9.48 -13.24
C LYS A 59 2.05 8.57 -12.23
N PHE A 60 1.27 8.04 -11.30
CA PHE A 60 1.73 7.03 -10.35
C PHE A 60 0.96 5.74 -10.55
N SER A 61 1.66 4.62 -10.47
CA SER A 61 1.05 3.29 -10.43
C SER A 61 1.33 2.64 -9.09
N ILE A 62 0.32 1.96 -8.53
CA ILE A 62 0.50 1.10 -7.38
C ILE A 62 0.35 -0.37 -7.78
N PHE A 63 1.16 -1.22 -7.16
CA PHE A 63 1.16 -2.66 -7.36
C PHE A 63 1.05 -3.31 -5.99
N PRO A 64 0.03 -4.13 -5.71
CA PRO A 64 0.03 -4.96 -4.52
C PRO A 64 1.17 -5.96 -4.61
N ILE A 65 2.01 -6.03 -3.57
CA ILE A 65 3.19 -6.91 -3.52
C ILE A 65 2.95 -8.06 -2.57
N GLN A 66 2.42 -7.76 -1.39
CA GLN A 66 1.99 -8.73 -0.39
C GLN A 66 0.67 -8.28 0.22
N TYR A 67 -0.19 -9.22 0.54
CA TYR A 67 -1.44 -8.98 1.26
C TYR A 67 -1.44 -9.70 2.60
N MET A 68 -2.23 -9.20 3.56
CA MET A 68 -2.38 -9.81 4.88
C MET A 68 -3.40 -10.94 4.83
N LYS A 69 -3.02 -12.12 5.32
CA LYS A 69 -3.92 -13.26 5.46
C LYS A 69 -3.55 -14.04 6.73
N ASN A 70 -4.51 -14.16 7.63
CA ASN A 70 -4.33 -14.86 8.93
C ASN A 70 -3.09 -14.33 9.70
N ASP A 71 -2.92 -13.02 9.76
CA ASP A 71 -1.79 -12.31 10.39
C ASP A 71 -0.42 -12.59 9.74
N GLU A 72 -0.39 -13.12 8.51
CA GLU A 72 0.82 -13.34 7.74
C GLU A 72 0.78 -12.56 6.42
N LEU A 73 1.93 -12.01 6.01
CA LEU A 73 2.10 -11.37 4.71
C LEU A 73 2.38 -12.43 3.65
N ILE A 74 1.45 -12.55 2.70
CA ILE A 74 1.52 -13.50 1.59
C ILE A 74 1.83 -12.72 0.31
N TRP A 75 2.74 -13.23 -0.50
CA TRP A 75 3.07 -12.65 -1.80
C TRP A 75 1.87 -12.72 -2.76
N GLU A 76 1.65 -11.62 -3.48
CA GLU A 76 0.77 -11.63 -4.64
C GLU A 76 1.33 -12.57 -5.73
N ASP A 77 0.43 -13.21 -6.45
CA ASP A 77 0.80 -14.21 -7.46
C ASP A 77 1.74 -13.65 -8.52
N ASP A 78 1.55 -12.40 -8.91
CA ASP A 78 2.37 -11.73 -9.91
C ASP A 78 3.82 -11.48 -9.45
N PHE A 79 4.07 -11.43 -8.14
CA PHE A 79 5.38 -11.11 -7.56
C PHE A 79 6.06 -12.24 -6.79
N LYS A 80 5.39 -13.36 -6.55
CA LYS A 80 5.92 -14.48 -5.75
C LYS A 80 7.23 -15.05 -6.29
N ASP A 81 7.42 -15.02 -7.61
CA ASP A 81 8.59 -15.55 -8.30
C ASP A 81 9.68 -14.49 -8.55
N SER A 82 9.56 -13.30 -7.96
CA SER A 82 10.54 -12.22 -8.09
C SER A 82 11.90 -12.53 -7.49
N GLY A 83 11.96 -13.47 -6.53
CA GLY A 83 13.18 -13.80 -5.79
C GLY A 83 13.66 -12.72 -4.83
N ILE A 84 12.85 -11.67 -4.60
CA ILE A 84 13.21 -10.53 -3.74
C ILE A 84 12.76 -10.82 -2.31
N SER A 85 13.63 -10.60 -1.33
CA SER A 85 13.28 -10.69 0.09
C SER A 85 12.90 -9.32 0.64
N LEU A 86 11.79 -9.24 1.39
CA LEU A 86 11.33 -8.04 2.09
C LEU A 86 11.60 -8.07 3.60
N GLN A 87 12.45 -8.96 4.08
CA GLN A 87 12.75 -9.12 5.50
C GLN A 87 13.57 -7.95 6.08
N ASP A 88 14.49 -7.39 5.28
CA ASP A 88 15.24 -6.20 5.68
C ASP A 88 14.39 -4.97 5.45
N THR A 89 14.07 -4.27 6.54
CA THR A 89 13.21 -3.08 6.55
C THR A 89 13.99 -1.77 6.68
N SER A 90 15.33 -1.81 6.58
CA SER A 90 16.14 -0.60 6.55
C SER A 90 15.79 0.27 5.33
N ALA A 91 15.97 1.58 5.45
CA ALA A 91 15.63 2.53 4.37
C ALA A 91 16.37 2.18 3.06
N GLU A 92 17.66 1.84 3.15
CA GLU A 92 18.48 1.44 2.00
C GLU A 92 17.96 0.15 1.35
N ALA A 93 17.62 -0.86 2.16
CA ALA A 93 17.07 -2.12 1.66
C ALA A 93 15.71 -1.89 1.00
N ARG A 94 14.84 -1.08 1.59
CA ARG A 94 13.51 -0.75 1.05
C ARG A 94 13.61 -0.02 -0.30
N GLU A 95 14.54 0.91 -0.44
CA GLU A 95 14.78 1.57 -1.73
C GLU A 95 15.25 0.57 -2.81
N LYS A 96 16.23 -0.28 -2.47
CA LYS A 96 16.72 -1.32 -3.38
C LYS A 96 15.62 -2.30 -3.79
N GLN A 97 14.85 -2.79 -2.81
CA GLN A 97 13.71 -3.70 -3.03
C GLN A 97 12.68 -3.07 -3.97
N ALA A 98 12.31 -1.81 -3.74
CA ALA A 98 11.36 -1.11 -4.58
C ALA A 98 11.84 -1.00 -6.04
N ARG A 99 13.11 -0.64 -6.26
CA ARG A 99 13.70 -0.59 -7.60
C ARG A 99 13.71 -1.95 -8.29
N GLN A 100 14.05 -3.02 -7.56
CA GLN A 100 14.07 -4.38 -8.09
C GLN A 100 12.66 -4.88 -8.45
N LEU A 101 11.67 -4.64 -7.56
CA LEU A 101 10.26 -5.00 -7.82
C LEU A 101 9.70 -4.23 -9.01
N PHE A 102 10.04 -2.95 -9.15
CA PHE A 102 9.59 -2.17 -10.31
C PHE A 102 10.24 -2.64 -11.62
N ALA A 103 11.51 -3.01 -11.58
CA ALA A 103 12.19 -3.62 -12.74
C ALA A 103 11.51 -4.95 -13.12
N PHE A 104 11.25 -5.81 -12.13
CA PHE A 104 10.55 -7.08 -12.32
C PHE A 104 9.15 -6.87 -12.92
N ALA A 105 8.38 -5.90 -12.41
CA ALA A 105 7.05 -5.58 -12.95
C ALA A 105 7.13 -5.17 -14.43
N LYS A 106 8.10 -4.34 -14.79
CA LYS A 106 8.31 -3.92 -16.19
C LYS A 106 8.71 -5.09 -17.11
N GLU A 107 9.64 -5.92 -16.68
CA GLU A 107 10.12 -7.08 -17.44
C GLU A 107 9.03 -8.12 -17.69
N ASN A 108 8.12 -8.28 -16.72
CA ASN A 108 7.03 -9.26 -16.81
C ASN A 108 5.70 -8.64 -17.26
N ASN A 109 5.67 -7.35 -17.67
CA ASN A 109 4.48 -6.63 -18.12
C ASN A 109 3.34 -6.65 -17.08
N ILE A 110 3.68 -6.60 -15.79
CA ILE A 110 2.70 -6.52 -14.70
C ILE A 110 2.14 -5.10 -14.69
N SER A 111 0.81 -4.98 -14.72
CA SER A 111 0.11 -3.71 -14.72
C SER A 111 -0.35 -3.33 -13.32
N GLY A 112 -0.04 -2.12 -12.86
CA GLY A 112 -0.56 -1.54 -11.63
C GLY A 112 -1.78 -0.67 -11.88
N LEU A 113 -2.50 -0.33 -10.80
CA LEU A 113 -3.53 0.69 -10.83
C LEU A 113 -2.86 2.07 -10.95
N THR A 114 -3.18 2.81 -12.01
CA THR A 114 -2.55 4.10 -12.33
C THR A 114 -3.50 5.27 -12.08
N GLN A 115 -3.00 6.32 -11.44
CA GLN A 115 -3.68 7.59 -11.23
C GLN A 115 -2.73 8.74 -11.57
N GLU A 116 -3.31 9.90 -11.91
CA GLU A 116 -2.58 11.12 -12.27
C GLU A 116 -2.80 12.21 -11.23
N THR A 117 -1.76 12.99 -10.91
CA THR A 117 -1.89 14.11 -9.98
C THR A 117 -2.71 15.24 -10.60
N ASP A 118 -3.58 15.82 -9.78
CA ASP A 118 -4.38 17.00 -10.12
C ASP A 118 -3.56 18.29 -10.18
N THR A 119 -4.22 19.43 -10.38
CA THR A 119 -3.58 20.75 -10.43
C THR A 119 -2.93 21.18 -9.11
N SER A 120 -3.25 20.53 -8.01
CA SER A 120 -2.60 20.70 -6.70
C SER A 120 -1.48 19.69 -6.43
N GLY A 121 -1.11 18.88 -7.43
CA GLY A 121 -0.10 17.84 -7.32
C GLY A 121 -0.55 16.63 -6.51
N ARG A 122 -1.85 16.41 -6.36
CA ARG A 122 -2.40 15.35 -5.49
C ARG A 122 -3.03 14.24 -6.31
N THR A 123 -2.83 13.02 -5.85
CA THR A 123 -3.59 11.85 -6.30
C THR A 123 -3.80 10.90 -5.13
N SER A 124 -4.76 9.97 -5.24
CA SER A 124 -5.02 9.01 -4.17
C SER A 124 -5.48 7.67 -4.71
N PHE A 125 -5.14 6.62 -3.99
CA PHE A 125 -5.59 5.26 -4.18
C PHE A 125 -6.35 4.84 -2.93
N GLY A 126 -7.62 4.54 -3.06
CA GLY A 126 -8.50 4.12 -1.96
C GLY A 126 -8.80 2.64 -2.02
N GLU A 127 -9.54 2.17 -1.01
CA GLU A 127 -10.03 0.79 -0.91
C GLU A 127 -8.90 -0.26 -0.97
N LEU A 128 -7.77 0.05 -0.29
CA LEU A 128 -6.61 -0.82 -0.24
C LEU A 128 -6.68 -1.74 0.98
N ASP A 129 -6.57 -3.03 0.74
CA ASP A 129 -6.43 -4.03 1.79
C ASP A 129 -5.11 -3.90 2.56
N GLU A 130 -5.03 -4.55 3.73
CA GLU A 130 -3.79 -4.62 4.50
C GLU A 130 -2.71 -5.37 3.72
N GLY A 131 -1.51 -4.76 3.61
CA GLY A 131 -0.44 -5.34 2.81
C GLY A 131 0.72 -4.40 2.54
N ILE A 132 1.55 -4.79 1.58
CA ILE A 132 2.69 -4.02 1.08
C ILE A 132 2.44 -3.67 -0.38
N TYR A 133 2.56 -2.38 -0.70
CA TYR A 133 2.36 -1.82 -2.02
C TYR A 133 3.64 -1.21 -2.55
N LEU A 134 3.98 -1.50 -3.80
CA LEU A 134 4.96 -0.75 -4.55
C LEU A 134 4.27 0.44 -5.20
N VAL A 135 4.84 1.62 -5.02
CA VAL A 135 4.41 2.85 -5.69
C VAL A 135 5.52 3.31 -6.63
N ALA A 136 5.18 3.57 -7.88
CA ALA A 136 6.15 4.02 -8.88
C ALA A 136 5.59 5.15 -9.75
N GLN A 137 6.40 6.16 -10.02
CA GLN A 137 6.08 7.16 -11.04
C GLN A 137 6.30 6.55 -12.43
N ILE A 138 5.35 6.77 -13.32
CA ILE A 138 5.40 6.26 -14.69
C ILE A 138 5.77 7.40 -15.64
N GLY A 139 6.99 7.36 -16.14
CA GLY A 139 7.55 8.43 -16.95
C GLY A 139 7.88 9.69 -16.15
N ASN A 140 8.39 10.70 -16.83
CA ASN A 140 8.71 11.99 -16.25
C ASN A 140 7.45 12.88 -16.26
N VAL A 141 7.37 13.80 -15.29
CA VAL A 141 6.42 14.90 -15.31
C VAL A 141 7.15 16.20 -15.67
N GLU A 142 6.51 17.04 -16.46
CA GLU A 142 7.07 18.32 -16.90
C GLU A 142 6.43 19.48 -16.14
N SER A 143 7.27 20.46 -15.74
CA SER A 143 6.82 21.74 -15.22
C SER A 143 7.66 22.86 -15.85
N GLY A 144 7.06 23.56 -16.82
CA GLY A 144 7.80 24.47 -17.70
C GLY A 144 8.79 23.69 -18.59
N THR A 145 10.07 24.00 -18.47
CA THR A 145 11.15 23.32 -19.19
C THR A 145 11.81 22.21 -18.37
N ASP A 146 11.46 22.09 -17.10
CA ASP A 146 12.05 21.14 -16.17
C ASP A 146 11.28 19.81 -16.19
N LYS A 147 12.01 18.72 -16.08
CA LYS A 147 11.48 17.36 -15.96
C LYS A 147 11.78 16.80 -14.58
N PHE A 148 10.82 16.08 -14.03
CA PHE A 148 10.93 15.51 -12.69
C PHE A 148 10.60 14.01 -12.71
N GLU A 149 11.37 13.26 -11.93
CA GLU A 149 11.18 11.84 -11.72
C GLU A 149 11.32 11.53 -10.23
N SER A 150 10.54 10.60 -9.71
CA SER A 150 10.72 10.04 -8.38
C SER A 150 11.08 8.57 -8.44
N ALA A 151 11.97 8.14 -7.55
CA ALA A 151 12.28 6.73 -7.40
C ALA A 151 11.05 5.95 -6.91
N PRO A 152 10.90 4.66 -7.29
CA PRO A 152 9.87 3.82 -6.72
C PRO A 152 10.13 3.56 -5.24
N PHE A 153 9.06 3.36 -4.47
CA PHE A 153 9.13 3.12 -3.03
C PHE A 153 8.03 2.14 -2.57
N LEU A 154 8.23 1.57 -1.37
CA LEU A 154 7.28 0.65 -0.75
C LEU A 154 6.47 1.35 0.34
N VAL A 155 5.19 1.01 0.42
CA VAL A 155 4.24 1.49 1.42
C VAL A 155 3.56 0.31 2.07
N ASN A 156 3.50 0.30 3.39
CA ASN A 156 2.70 -0.66 4.15
C ASN A 156 1.33 -0.07 4.46
N ILE A 157 0.29 -0.88 4.36
CA ILE A 157 -1.04 -0.58 4.91
C ILE A 157 -1.36 -1.68 5.93
N PRO A 158 -1.49 -1.36 7.22
CA PRO A 158 -1.22 -0.04 7.81
C PRO A 158 0.27 0.30 7.90
N SER A 159 0.57 1.60 8.03
CA SER A 159 1.90 2.11 8.36
C SER A 159 1.96 2.56 9.81
N GLU A 160 3.13 2.44 10.46
CA GLU A 160 3.40 3.07 11.73
C GLU A 160 4.01 4.46 11.51
N ILE A 161 3.29 5.50 11.91
CA ILE A 161 3.71 6.90 11.76
C ILE A 161 3.66 7.57 13.14
N ASN A 162 4.81 8.00 13.66
CA ASN A 162 4.93 8.61 14.98
C ASN A 162 4.34 7.77 16.12
N GLY A 163 4.46 6.43 16.05
CA GLY A 163 3.92 5.50 17.04
C GLY A 163 2.41 5.23 16.91
N ASN A 164 1.76 5.74 15.88
CA ASN A 164 0.36 5.46 15.56
C ASN A 164 0.24 4.53 14.36
N VAL A 165 -0.76 3.67 14.39
CA VAL A 165 -1.11 2.79 13.28
C VAL A 165 -2.06 3.54 12.34
N GLU A 166 -1.59 3.85 11.13
CA GLU A 166 -2.31 4.64 10.14
C GLU A 166 -2.67 3.79 8.91
N TYR A 167 -3.96 3.74 8.62
CA TYR A 167 -4.49 3.08 7.41
C TYR A 167 -4.54 4.04 6.21
N ASN A 168 -4.63 5.35 6.46
CA ASN A 168 -4.65 6.38 5.43
C ASN A 168 -3.30 7.08 5.40
N VAL A 169 -2.43 6.63 4.51
CA VAL A 169 -1.04 7.08 4.44
C VAL A 169 -0.90 8.22 3.44
N THR A 170 -0.30 9.34 3.86
CA THR A 170 0.04 10.46 2.97
C THR A 170 1.55 10.49 2.76
N ILE A 171 1.97 10.57 1.49
CA ILE A 171 3.38 10.50 1.08
C ILE A 171 3.71 11.69 0.18
N GLU A 172 4.87 12.28 0.44
CA GLU A 172 5.51 13.25 -0.43
C GLU A 172 6.77 12.59 -1.03
N PRO A 173 6.70 11.98 -2.23
CA PRO A 173 7.87 11.40 -2.86
C PRO A 173 8.87 12.49 -3.23
N LYS A 174 10.16 12.20 -3.06
CA LYS A 174 11.21 13.08 -3.54
C LYS A 174 11.23 13.03 -5.07
N ALA A 175 10.70 14.07 -5.71
CA ALA A 175 10.82 14.25 -7.15
C ALA A 175 12.10 15.02 -7.45
N GLU A 176 13.04 14.35 -8.12
CA GLU A 176 14.31 14.95 -8.51
C GLU A 176 14.20 15.58 -9.89
N TRP A 177 14.85 16.72 -10.06
CA TRP A 177 14.98 17.35 -11.36
C TRP A 177 15.91 16.53 -12.25
N VAL A 178 15.42 16.14 -13.41
CA VAL A 178 16.22 15.44 -14.42
C VAL A 178 16.90 16.50 -15.28
N SER A 179 18.23 16.59 -15.18
CA SER A 179 19.02 17.49 -16.02
C SER A 179 18.79 17.16 -17.50
N PRO A 180 18.54 18.15 -18.36
CA PRO A 180 18.53 17.90 -19.81
C PRO A 180 19.84 17.25 -20.22
N GLU A 181 19.79 16.13 -20.94
CA GLU A 181 21.00 15.53 -21.51
C GLU A 181 21.69 16.59 -22.37
N THR A 182 22.92 16.95 -22.01
CA THR A 182 23.74 17.81 -22.84
C THR A 182 23.99 17.02 -24.13
N PRO A 183 23.56 17.50 -25.32
CA PRO A 183 23.86 16.81 -26.56
C PRO A 183 25.36 16.54 -26.64
N PRO A 184 25.80 15.36 -27.05
CA PRO A 184 27.22 15.07 -27.17
C PRO A 184 27.86 16.17 -28.00
N SER A 185 28.83 16.88 -27.41
CA SER A 185 29.60 17.92 -28.11
C SER A 185 30.21 17.26 -29.34
N ASN A 186 29.74 17.66 -30.51
CA ASN A 186 30.28 17.18 -31.77
C ASN A 186 31.76 17.63 -31.87
N PRO A 187 32.74 16.73 -31.75
CA PRO A 187 34.18 17.12 -31.77
C PRO A 187 34.67 17.53 -33.14
N ASP A 188 33.80 17.57 -34.16
CA ASP A 188 34.22 17.68 -35.56
C ASP A 188 33.89 19.04 -36.21
N LYS A 189 34.00 20.16 -35.46
CA LYS A 189 34.25 21.47 -36.07
C LYS A 189 35.75 21.76 -36.05
N ARG A 190 36.51 20.99 -36.83
CA ARG A 190 37.82 21.42 -37.28
C ARG A 190 37.61 22.73 -38.06
N LYS A 191 38.15 23.82 -37.54
CA LYS A 191 38.38 25.05 -38.30
C LYS A 191 39.32 24.69 -39.42
N ASP A 192 38.86 24.68 -40.65
CA ASP A 192 39.70 24.75 -41.80
C ASP A 192 40.29 26.17 -41.86
N PRO A 193 41.56 26.32 -42.31
CA PRO A 193 42.32 27.55 -42.29
C PRO A 193 41.87 28.61 -43.28
#